data_0c290115a1c28205d2e8a251b2285508
#
_entry.id   0c290115a1c28205d2e8a251b2285508
#
_cell.length_a   1.000
_cell.length_b   1.000
_cell.length_c   1.000
_cell.angle_alpha   90.00
_cell.angle_beta   90.00
_cell.angle_gamma   90.00
#
_symmetry.space_group_name_H-M   'P 1'
#
loop_
_entity.id
_entity.type
_entity.pdbx_description
1 polymer ?
#
loop_
_entity_poly.entity_id
_entity_poly.type
_entity_poly.pdbx_seq_one_letter_code
_entity_poly.pdbx_strand_id
1 'polypeptide(L)'
;MNTPIYNKLRELESEKRIPFHMPGHKRADFGAFFGVEKMDITEITDYDNLHEPEGIIRESMNLVRDIFKSKESWYLVGGSTLGILVSISSVCRQGDKILIGRNCHKAVYNCIRLLQLEAVYCYADVSAEYDICEDMKPEAVARELRANPDIKAVVLTSPTYEGVVSDIAGIKEVTRPYAIPLIVDEAHGAHLIFHKYFPDSAVQEGADLVIQSTHKTLPSFTQTAVLHLCSDIVTKEQVEEIIDIYETSSPSYLLMASAEYGIMYMKENQGQLAEYVDNLKNFRRKCEQLQKISLLNQKKLNCFAYDNGKLVFSVKGCGINGKELFQLLYEKYHIELEMENLTYGIAMTSICDKKEDFDELWKAISEIDKMCEEKEKENRSLNKAVNETKIAIQNQDKVEIEICDKNKPKIETKIHNHYKVIQEKENEQTIYPPKIIESWQCRGKAMETVELADSTGRVSGKYVMIYPPGVPILVPGEKILKETVENISQYLYNGYNV
;
A
#
# COMPACT_ATOMS: atom_id res chain seq x y z
N MET A 1 -4.77 -37.44 6.39
CA MET A 1 -3.90 -36.64 5.50
C MET A 1 -3.30 -35.47 6.28
N ASN A 2 -2.01 -35.29 6.18
CA ASN A 2 -1.40 -34.10 6.74
C ASN A 2 -1.65 -32.94 5.76
N THR A 3 -2.55 -32.01 6.10
CA THR A 3 -2.97 -30.90 5.25
C THR A 3 -2.79 -29.57 6.02
N PRO A 4 -1.51 -29.15 6.23
CA PRO A 4 -1.21 -28.00 7.12
C PRO A 4 -1.97 -26.72 6.73
N ILE A 5 -2.03 -26.40 5.43
CA ILE A 5 -2.72 -25.19 4.94
C ILE A 5 -4.23 -25.30 5.17
N TYR A 6 -4.84 -26.42 4.75
CA TYR A 6 -6.28 -26.64 4.93
C TYR A 6 -6.67 -26.62 6.41
N ASN A 7 -5.90 -27.33 7.26
CA ASN A 7 -6.16 -27.37 8.70
C ASN A 7 -6.06 -25.97 9.30
N LYS A 8 -5.04 -25.19 8.92
CA LYS A 8 -4.88 -23.80 9.41
C LYS A 8 -6.01 -22.89 8.96
N LEU A 9 -6.50 -23.04 7.72
CA LEU A 9 -7.67 -22.30 7.25
C LEU A 9 -8.94 -22.67 8.02
N ARG A 10 -9.09 -23.94 8.38
CA ARG A 10 -10.20 -24.39 9.24
C ARG A 10 -10.14 -23.81 10.65
N GLU A 11 -8.93 -23.71 11.25
CA GLU A 11 -8.74 -23.04 12.53
C GLU A 11 -9.14 -21.57 12.42
N LEU A 12 -8.69 -20.87 11.37
CA LEU A 12 -8.98 -19.46 11.11
C LEU A 12 -10.51 -19.21 10.99
N GLU A 13 -11.25 -20.08 10.31
CA GLU A 13 -12.71 -20.00 10.22
C GLU A 13 -13.38 -20.09 11.61
N SER A 14 -12.83 -20.94 12.49
CA SER A 14 -13.36 -21.14 13.84
C SER A 14 -13.08 -19.99 14.81
N GLU A 15 -12.02 -19.22 14.59
CA GLU A 15 -11.60 -18.10 15.44
C GLU A 15 -12.52 -16.88 15.37
N LYS A 16 -13.40 -16.80 14.38
CA LYS A 16 -14.38 -15.70 14.18
C LYS A 16 -13.75 -14.29 14.24
N ARG A 17 -12.54 -14.13 13.69
CA ARG A 17 -11.88 -12.83 13.58
C ARG A 17 -12.58 -11.94 12.56
N ILE A 18 -12.66 -10.64 12.84
CA ILE A 18 -13.18 -9.64 11.90
C ILE A 18 -12.05 -9.25 10.94
N PRO A 19 -12.17 -9.49 9.62
CA PRO A 19 -11.09 -9.32 8.67
C PRO A 19 -11.07 -7.91 8.06
N PHE A 20 -10.32 -6.98 8.66
CA PHE A 20 -10.03 -5.67 8.07
C PHE A 20 -8.80 -5.69 7.14
N HIS A 21 -8.67 -6.78 6.36
CA HIS A 21 -7.59 -7.00 5.38
C HIS A 21 -8.15 -7.49 4.04
N MET A 22 -7.31 -7.57 3.02
CA MET A 22 -7.66 -8.17 1.72
C MET A 22 -7.89 -9.70 1.84
N PRO A 23 -8.67 -10.32 0.96
CA PRO A 23 -9.40 -9.74 -0.18
C PRO A 23 -10.74 -9.08 0.22
N GLY A 24 -11.32 -8.29 -0.73
CA GLY A 24 -12.50 -7.46 -0.51
C GLY A 24 -13.78 -8.22 -0.13
N HIS A 25 -13.90 -9.51 -0.42
CA HIS A 25 -15.06 -10.32 -0.02
C HIS A 25 -15.13 -10.61 1.50
N LYS A 26 -14.06 -10.31 2.27
CA LYS A 26 -14.05 -10.39 3.75
C LYS A 26 -14.56 -11.72 4.33
N ARG A 27 -14.32 -12.85 3.65
CA ARG A 27 -14.88 -14.16 4.00
C ARG A 27 -16.42 -14.17 4.06
N ALA A 28 -17.08 -13.14 3.48
CA ALA A 28 -18.53 -13.03 3.46
C ALA A 28 -19.14 -14.05 2.51
N ASP A 29 -20.27 -14.62 2.90
CA ASP A 29 -21.11 -15.40 1.98
C ASP A 29 -21.91 -14.44 1.11
N PHE A 30 -21.53 -14.31 -0.16
CA PHE A 30 -22.28 -13.55 -1.16
C PHE A 30 -23.02 -14.44 -2.18
N GLY A 31 -23.13 -15.73 -1.86
CA GLY A 31 -24.09 -16.65 -2.49
C GLY A 31 -23.76 -17.15 -3.89
N ALA A 32 -22.56 -16.85 -4.44
CA ALA A 32 -22.30 -17.10 -5.86
C ALA A 32 -21.47 -18.36 -6.18
N PHE A 33 -20.68 -18.88 -5.22
CA PHE A 33 -19.70 -19.92 -5.52
C PHE A 33 -19.86 -21.16 -4.64
N PHE A 34 -20.94 -21.93 -4.92
CA PHE A 34 -21.16 -23.26 -4.32
C PHE A 34 -20.44 -24.32 -5.15
N GLY A 35 -19.60 -25.15 -4.53
CA GLY A 35 -18.91 -26.25 -5.20
C GLY A 35 -17.90 -25.76 -6.23
N VAL A 36 -16.91 -24.99 -5.78
CA VAL A 36 -15.85 -24.37 -6.59
C VAL A 36 -15.24 -25.34 -7.61
N GLU A 37 -15.06 -26.59 -7.23
CA GLU A 37 -14.54 -27.66 -8.07
C GLU A 37 -15.42 -27.98 -9.30
N LYS A 38 -16.71 -27.64 -9.28
CA LYS A 38 -17.65 -27.82 -10.40
C LYS A 38 -17.58 -26.68 -11.43
N MET A 39 -17.00 -25.56 -11.03
CA MET A 39 -16.88 -24.34 -11.85
C MET A 39 -15.46 -24.13 -12.36
N ASP A 40 -14.49 -24.92 -11.87
CA ASP A 40 -13.10 -24.85 -12.32
C ASP A 40 -12.93 -25.66 -13.61
N ILE A 41 -12.74 -24.93 -14.72
CA ILE A 41 -12.63 -25.48 -16.07
C ILE A 41 -11.48 -24.81 -16.81
N THR A 42 -11.09 -25.38 -17.94
CA THR A 42 -10.21 -24.76 -18.94
C THR A 42 -10.99 -24.35 -20.18
N GLU A 43 -10.32 -24.03 -21.29
CA GLU A 43 -10.90 -23.65 -22.58
C GLU A 43 -11.59 -24.87 -23.24
N ILE A 44 -12.80 -25.15 -22.82
CA ILE A 44 -13.63 -26.21 -23.38
C ILE A 44 -14.67 -25.64 -24.35
N THR A 45 -15.22 -26.49 -25.22
CA THR A 45 -16.25 -26.09 -26.18
C THR A 45 -17.37 -25.32 -25.47
N ASP A 46 -17.79 -24.21 -26.05
CA ASP A 46 -18.84 -23.29 -25.58
C ASP A 46 -18.46 -22.40 -24.37
N TYR A 47 -17.21 -22.44 -23.89
CA TYR A 47 -16.78 -21.62 -22.74
C TYR A 47 -15.81 -20.49 -23.08
N ASP A 48 -15.54 -20.24 -24.40
CA ASP A 48 -14.69 -19.16 -24.89
C ASP A 48 -13.20 -19.37 -24.53
N ASN A 49 -12.32 -18.46 -24.95
CA ASN A 49 -10.88 -18.43 -24.66
C ASN A 49 -10.44 -17.01 -24.31
N LEU A 50 -9.75 -16.84 -23.18
CA LEU A 50 -9.28 -15.52 -22.73
C LEU A 50 -8.32 -14.84 -23.74
N HIS A 51 -7.49 -15.61 -24.42
CA HIS A 51 -6.53 -15.10 -25.42
C HIS A 51 -7.18 -14.67 -26.74
N GLU A 52 -8.33 -15.29 -27.11
CA GLU A 52 -9.12 -14.96 -28.31
C GLU A 52 -10.62 -14.89 -27.95
N PRO A 53 -11.03 -13.95 -27.11
CA PRO A 53 -12.39 -13.94 -26.58
C PRO A 53 -13.40 -13.50 -27.66
N GLU A 54 -14.34 -14.38 -28.00
CA GLU A 54 -15.41 -14.14 -28.98
C GLU A 54 -16.82 -14.38 -28.36
N GLY A 55 -16.90 -15.14 -27.27
CA GLY A 55 -18.13 -15.56 -26.60
C GLY A 55 -18.35 -14.88 -25.25
N ILE A 56 -18.58 -15.71 -24.22
CA ILE A 56 -18.95 -15.24 -22.87
C ILE A 56 -17.91 -14.35 -22.19
N ILE A 57 -16.64 -14.60 -22.45
CA ILE A 57 -15.55 -13.79 -21.90
C ILE A 57 -15.58 -12.40 -22.55
N ARG A 58 -15.73 -12.32 -23.88
CA ARG A 58 -15.85 -11.06 -24.61
C ARG A 58 -17.08 -10.27 -24.15
N GLU A 59 -18.23 -10.94 -23.97
CA GLU A 59 -19.44 -10.31 -23.46
C GLU A 59 -19.19 -9.69 -22.08
N SER A 60 -18.60 -10.46 -21.17
CA SER A 60 -18.25 -10.02 -19.83
C SER A 60 -17.28 -8.84 -19.83
N MET A 61 -16.21 -8.89 -20.63
CA MET A 61 -15.26 -7.77 -20.79
C MET A 61 -15.92 -6.51 -21.30
N ASN A 62 -16.89 -6.63 -22.22
CA ASN A 62 -17.69 -5.49 -22.70
C ASN A 62 -18.54 -4.88 -21.59
N LEU A 63 -19.16 -5.69 -20.73
CA LEU A 63 -19.89 -5.20 -19.56
C LEU A 63 -18.95 -4.43 -18.59
N VAL A 64 -17.76 -4.94 -18.34
CA VAL A 64 -16.76 -4.27 -17.51
C VAL A 64 -16.33 -2.95 -18.15
N ARG A 65 -16.00 -2.95 -19.44
CA ARG A 65 -15.70 -1.75 -20.22
C ARG A 65 -16.78 -0.68 -20.07
N ASP A 66 -18.03 -1.07 -20.22
CA ASP A 66 -19.18 -0.14 -20.18
C ASP A 66 -19.44 0.41 -18.77
N ILE A 67 -19.15 -0.39 -17.70
CA ILE A 67 -19.23 0.05 -16.30
C ILE A 67 -18.16 1.10 -16.01
N PHE A 68 -16.92 0.82 -16.37
CA PHE A 68 -15.79 1.71 -16.11
C PHE A 68 -15.67 2.84 -17.13
N LYS A 69 -16.40 2.75 -18.28
CA LYS A 69 -16.34 3.70 -19.40
C LYS A 69 -14.94 3.79 -20.02
N SER A 70 -14.20 2.70 -19.99
CA SER A 70 -12.94 2.55 -20.71
C SER A 70 -13.18 2.27 -22.20
N LYS A 71 -12.13 2.27 -23.02
CA LYS A 71 -12.20 1.84 -24.44
C LYS A 71 -12.20 0.34 -24.58
N GLU A 72 -11.32 -0.31 -23.80
CA GLU A 72 -11.23 -1.75 -23.67
C GLU A 72 -10.93 -2.12 -22.21
N SER A 73 -11.30 -3.35 -21.81
CA SER A 73 -10.98 -3.92 -20.51
C SER A 73 -10.68 -5.39 -20.64
N TRP A 74 -9.63 -5.86 -19.94
CA TRP A 74 -9.24 -7.26 -19.93
C TRP A 74 -9.16 -7.80 -18.49
N TYR A 75 -9.67 -9.01 -18.29
CA TYR A 75 -9.40 -9.75 -17.06
C TYR A 75 -7.95 -10.21 -17.03
N LEU A 76 -7.35 -10.17 -15.85
CA LEU A 76 -6.01 -10.64 -15.58
C LEU A 76 -6.06 -11.63 -14.43
N VAL A 77 -5.71 -12.90 -14.69
CA VAL A 77 -5.66 -13.93 -13.64
C VAL A 77 -4.26 -14.03 -13.01
N GLY A 78 -3.29 -13.27 -13.50
CA GLY A 78 -1.97 -13.06 -12.89
C GLY A 78 -1.93 -11.87 -11.92
N GLY A 79 -3.08 -11.27 -11.60
CA GLY A 79 -3.20 -10.11 -10.70
C GLY A 79 -2.68 -8.80 -11.29
N SER A 80 -2.67 -7.73 -10.50
CA SER A 80 -2.14 -6.42 -10.90
C SER A 80 -0.65 -6.45 -11.25
N THR A 81 0.11 -7.41 -10.71
CA THR A 81 1.51 -7.63 -11.10
C THR A 81 1.60 -7.86 -12.60
N LEU A 82 0.76 -8.74 -13.15
CA LEU A 82 0.67 -8.98 -14.58
C LEU A 82 0.26 -7.71 -15.33
N GLY A 83 -0.76 -6.99 -14.85
CA GLY A 83 -1.22 -5.75 -15.47
C GLY A 83 -0.14 -4.67 -15.57
N ILE A 84 0.69 -4.54 -14.55
CA ILE A 84 1.86 -3.63 -14.57
C ILE A 84 2.87 -4.07 -15.62
N LEU A 85 3.22 -5.37 -15.67
CA LEU A 85 4.14 -5.91 -16.67
C LEU A 85 3.60 -5.67 -18.09
N VAL A 86 2.33 -5.98 -18.32
CA VAL A 86 1.65 -5.77 -19.61
C VAL A 86 1.69 -4.30 -20.00
N SER A 87 1.23 -3.40 -19.11
CA SER A 87 1.10 -1.98 -19.42
C SER A 87 2.44 -1.34 -19.78
N ILE A 88 3.50 -1.63 -19.03
CA ILE A 88 4.83 -1.07 -19.30
C ILE A 88 5.42 -1.70 -20.58
N SER A 89 5.29 -3.00 -20.76
CA SER A 89 5.84 -3.70 -21.94
C SER A 89 5.13 -3.35 -23.24
N SER A 90 3.86 -2.92 -23.19
CA SER A 90 3.11 -2.46 -24.36
C SER A 90 3.68 -1.16 -24.94
N VAL A 91 4.31 -0.33 -24.10
CA VAL A 91 4.74 1.03 -24.50
C VAL A 91 6.25 1.25 -24.44
N CYS A 92 7.01 0.40 -23.74
CA CYS A 92 8.47 0.51 -23.61
C CYS A 92 9.19 -0.68 -24.26
N ARG A 93 10.39 -0.40 -24.77
CA ARG A 93 11.32 -1.39 -25.32
C ARG A 93 12.63 -1.34 -24.53
N GLN A 94 13.46 -2.38 -24.69
CA GLN A 94 14.78 -2.44 -24.05
C GLN A 94 15.58 -1.15 -24.25
N GLY A 95 16.05 -0.58 -23.16
CA GLY A 95 16.86 0.66 -23.15
C GLY A 95 16.04 1.95 -23.17
N ASP A 96 14.72 1.89 -23.26
CA ASP A 96 13.88 3.08 -23.16
C ASP A 96 13.94 3.68 -21.75
N LYS A 97 13.72 5.00 -21.67
CA LYS A 97 13.63 5.74 -20.42
C LYS A 97 12.19 5.83 -19.94
N ILE A 98 11.98 5.54 -18.65
CA ILE A 98 10.67 5.55 -18.00
C ILE A 98 10.69 6.43 -16.75
N LEU A 99 9.67 7.28 -16.58
CA LEU A 99 9.44 8.04 -15.34
C LEU A 99 8.53 7.24 -14.41
N ILE A 100 8.97 6.98 -13.18
CA ILE A 100 8.17 6.27 -12.19
C ILE A 100 8.10 7.02 -10.87
N GLY A 101 6.96 6.94 -10.18
CA GLY A 101 6.89 7.32 -8.77
C GLY A 101 7.81 6.43 -7.93
N ARG A 102 8.66 7.03 -7.06
CA ARG A 102 9.60 6.22 -6.25
C ARG A 102 8.87 5.29 -5.26
N ASN A 103 7.62 5.60 -4.92
CA ASN A 103 6.72 4.80 -4.08
C ASN A 103 5.93 3.73 -4.85
N CYS A 104 6.27 3.42 -6.09
CA CYS A 104 5.65 2.35 -6.85
C CYS A 104 5.90 0.97 -6.23
N HIS A 105 4.95 0.05 -6.47
CA HIS A 105 5.07 -1.34 -6.07
C HIS A 105 6.25 -2.03 -6.77
N LYS A 106 6.87 -3.02 -6.11
CA LYS A 106 8.02 -3.79 -6.64
C LYS A 106 7.82 -4.35 -8.06
N ALA A 107 6.57 -4.56 -8.50
CA ALA A 107 6.26 -5.05 -9.84
C ALA A 107 6.76 -4.09 -10.94
N VAL A 108 6.68 -2.76 -10.72
CA VAL A 108 7.22 -1.74 -11.64
C VAL A 108 8.73 -1.89 -11.76
N TYR A 109 9.43 -1.99 -10.64
CA TYR A 109 10.89 -2.20 -10.60
C TYR A 109 11.31 -3.54 -11.23
N ASN A 110 10.50 -4.58 -11.05
CA ASN A 110 10.74 -5.87 -11.71
C ASN A 110 10.63 -5.74 -13.23
N CYS A 111 9.63 -5.00 -13.74
CA CYS A 111 9.48 -4.75 -15.17
C CYS A 111 10.68 -3.95 -15.73
N ILE A 112 11.14 -2.91 -15.03
CA ILE A 112 12.36 -2.17 -15.38
C ILE A 112 13.57 -3.11 -15.51
N ARG A 113 13.71 -4.05 -14.59
CA ARG A 113 14.80 -5.05 -14.66
C ARG A 113 14.64 -6.04 -15.82
N LEU A 114 13.43 -6.49 -16.09
CA LEU A 114 13.15 -7.43 -17.19
C LEU A 114 13.45 -6.81 -18.55
N LEU A 115 12.97 -5.58 -18.77
CA LEU A 115 13.11 -4.85 -20.03
C LEU A 115 14.41 -4.04 -20.11
N GLN A 116 15.22 -4.01 -19.04
CA GLN A 116 16.46 -3.23 -18.98
C GLN A 116 16.24 -1.74 -19.27
N LEU A 117 15.20 -1.15 -18.68
CA LEU A 117 14.85 0.27 -18.85
C LEU A 117 15.76 1.17 -18.03
N GLU A 118 15.86 2.44 -18.45
CA GLU A 118 16.46 3.53 -17.67
C GLU A 118 15.37 4.20 -16.82
N ALA A 119 15.46 4.06 -15.49
CA ALA A 119 14.46 4.62 -14.58
C ALA A 119 14.81 6.07 -14.19
N VAL A 120 13.88 6.98 -14.42
CA VAL A 120 13.86 8.31 -13.80
C VAL A 120 12.87 8.26 -12.63
N TYR A 121 13.30 8.68 -11.44
CA TYR A 121 12.44 8.67 -10.25
C TYR A 121 11.78 10.03 -10.04
N CYS A 122 10.46 10.02 -9.86
CA CYS A 122 9.69 11.15 -9.36
C CYS A 122 9.36 10.91 -7.89
N TYR A 123 9.58 11.92 -7.06
CA TYR A 123 9.41 11.80 -5.62
C TYR A 123 8.18 12.60 -5.19
N ALA A 124 7.30 11.95 -4.43
CA ALA A 124 6.26 12.62 -3.67
C ALA A 124 6.85 13.16 -2.36
N ASP A 125 6.27 14.21 -1.82
CA ASP A 125 6.59 14.68 -0.49
C ASP A 125 6.16 13.64 0.57
N VAL A 126 6.73 13.72 1.76
CA VAL A 126 6.39 12.86 2.89
C VAL A 126 5.92 13.72 4.04
N SER A 127 4.74 13.42 4.57
CA SER A 127 4.21 14.07 5.75
C SER A 127 5.12 13.82 6.96
N ALA A 128 5.77 14.84 7.46
CA ALA A 128 6.61 14.75 8.66
C ALA A 128 5.80 14.39 9.92
N GLU A 129 4.50 14.74 9.95
CA GLU A 129 3.62 14.43 11.06
C GLU A 129 3.23 12.96 11.09
N TYR A 130 3.03 12.31 9.92
CA TYR A 130 2.47 10.95 9.84
C TYR A 130 3.40 9.91 9.20
N ASP A 131 4.55 10.30 8.66
CA ASP A 131 5.51 9.44 7.96
C ASP A 131 4.89 8.70 6.75
N ILE A 132 3.99 9.38 6.03
CA ILE A 132 3.24 8.85 4.88
C ILE A 132 3.56 9.69 3.64
N CYS A 133 3.78 9.01 2.50
CA CYS A 133 3.92 9.68 1.22
C CYS A 133 2.64 10.43 0.85
N GLU A 134 2.79 11.69 0.49
CA GLU A 134 1.72 12.54 -0.03
C GLU A 134 1.44 12.21 -1.52
N ASP A 135 0.55 12.97 -2.13
CA ASP A 135 0.21 12.78 -3.54
C ASP A 135 1.34 13.25 -4.48
N MET A 136 1.45 12.58 -5.63
CA MET A 136 2.36 13.01 -6.69
C MET A 136 1.83 14.29 -7.35
N LYS A 137 2.62 15.35 -7.29
CA LYS A 137 2.23 16.65 -7.85
C LYS A 137 2.49 16.71 -9.35
N PRO A 138 1.56 17.30 -10.16
CA PRO A 138 1.78 17.52 -11.61
C PRO A 138 3.07 18.27 -11.92
N GLU A 139 3.46 19.24 -11.08
CA GLU A 139 4.69 20.03 -11.25
C GLU A 139 5.95 19.19 -11.13
N ALA A 140 5.94 18.17 -10.24
CA ALA A 140 7.07 17.26 -10.10
C ALA A 140 7.25 16.42 -11.36
N VAL A 141 6.16 15.88 -11.91
CA VAL A 141 6.16 15.14 -13.18
C VAL A 141 6.62 16.05 -14.33
N ALA A 142 6.10 17.29 -14.41
CA ALA A 142 6.46 18.26 -15.44
C ALA A 142 7.96 18.62 -15.38
N ARG A 143 8.54 18.72 -14.19
CA ARG A 143 9.97 18.99 -14.01
C ARG A 143 10.83 17.88 -14.61
N GLU A 144 10.49 16.62 -14.29
CA GLU A 144 11.23 15.46 -14.76
C GLU A 144 11.10 15.24 -16.27
N LEU A 145 9.92 15.47 -16.86
CA LEU A 145 9.70 15.39 -18.31
C LEU A 145 10.50 16.47 -19.07
N ARG A 146 10.58 17.68 -18.52
CA ARG A 146 11.42 18.74 -19.14
C ARG A 146 12.90 18.40 -19.07
N ALA A 147 13.35 17.79 -17.99
CA ALA A 147 14.75 17.40 -17.81
C ALA A 147 15.14 16.17 -18.65
N ASN A 148 14.16 15.32 -18.99
CA ASN A 148 14.33 14.05 -19.68
C ASN A 148 13.32 13.91 -20.84
N PRO A 149 13.50 14.61 -21.97
CA PRO A 149 12.53 14.65 -23.07
C PRO A 149 12.40 13.32 -23.83
N ASP A 150 13.26 12.34 -23.56
CA ASP A 150 13.30 11.02 -24.16
C ASP A 150 12.51 9.95 -23.37
N ILE A 151 11.83 10.34 -22.28
CA ILE A 151 10.93 9.48 -21.52
C ILE A 151 9.83 8.94 -22.44
N LYS A 152 9.54 7.62 -22.32
CA LYS A 152 8.54 6.92 -23.14
C LYS A 152 7.23 6.63 -22.43
N ALA A 153 7.24 6.57 -21.09
CA ALA A 153 6.04 6.35 -20.29
C ALA A 153 6.19 7.00 -18.90
N VAL A 154 5.07 7.31 -18.29
CA VAL A 154 4.96 7.71 -16.88
C VAL A 154 4.16 6.65 -16.13
N VAL A 155 4.67 6.16 -15.00
CA VAL A 155 4.00 5.15 -14.15
C VAL A 155 3.87 5.68 -12.73
N LEU A 156 2.65 5.74 -12.23
CA LEU A 156 2.35 6.22 -10.88
C LEU A 156 1.42 5.24 -10.16
N THR A 157 1.47 5.24 -8.82
CA THR A 157 0.53 4.51 -7.97
C THR A 157 -0.46 5.49 -7.34
N SER A 158 -1.75 5.32 -7.62
CA SER A 158 -2.83 6.14 -7.08
C SER A 158 -4.15 5.34 -7.09
N PRO A 159 -4.80 5.09 -5.92
CA PRO A 159 -4.37 5.46 -4.57
C PRO A 159 -3.09 4.76 -4.11
N THR A 160 -2.37 5.38 -3.17
CA THR A 160 -1.32 4.68 -2.41
C THR A 160 -1.94 3.62 -1.49
N TYR A 161 -1.11 2.83 -0.84
CA TYR A 161 -1.58 1.81 0.11
C TYR A 161 -2.37 2.44 1.27
N GLU A 162 -1.94 3.61 1.72
CA GLU A 162 -2.56 4.41 2.77
C GLU A 162 -3.81 5.16 2.31
N GLY A 163 -4.09 5.20 1.01
CA GLY A 163 -5.30 5.81 0.44
C GLY A 163 -5.11 7.23 -0.10
N VAL A 164 -3.87 7.71 -0.25
CA VAL A 164 -3.60 9.01 -0.88
C VAL A 164 -3.81 8.93 -2.39
N VAL A 165 -4.57 9.87 -2.94
CA VAL A 165 -4.91 9.96 -4.36
C VAL A 165 -4.25 11.19 -4.96
N SER A 166 -3.56 11.02 -6.09
CA SER A 166 -2.89 12.08 -6.84
C SER A 166 -3.85 12.74 -7.85
N ASP A 167 -3.54 13.98 -8.26
CA ASP A 167 -4.23 14.70 -9.33
C ASP A 167 -3.87 14.10 -10.71
N ILE A 168 -4.55 13.00 -11.05
CA ILE A 168 -4.30 12.27 -12.29
C ILE A 168 -4.68 13.11 -13.51
N ALA A 169 -5.76 13.89 -13.44
CA ALA A 169 -6.16 14.80 -14.53
C ALA A 169 -5.10 15.87 -14.77
N GLY A 170 -4.58 16.50 -13.70
CA GLY A 170 -3.50 17.47 -13.80
C GLY A 170 -2.21 16.86 -14.34
N ILE A 171 -1.86 15.64 -13.93
CA ILE A 171 -0.70 14.92 -14.46
C ILE A 171 -0.92 14.57 -15.94
N LYS A 172 -2.13 14.18 -16.33
CA LYS A 172 -2.46 13.90 -17.73
C LYS A 172 -2.29 15.15 -18.64
N GLU A 173 -2.68 16.33 -18.17
CA GLU A 173 -2.43 17.58 -18.89
C GLU A 173 -0.91 17.83 -19.11
N VAL A 174 -0.07 17.39 -18.17
CA VAL A 174 1.39 17.49 -18.28
C VAL A 174 1.97 16.50 -19.29
N THR A 175 1.46 15.26 -19.37
CA THR A 175 1.99 14.23 -20.29
C THR A 175 1.47 14.39 -21.72
N ARG A 176 0.27 14.95 -21.90
CA ARG A 176 -0.43 15.11 -23.20
C ARG A 176 0.41 15.79 -24.28
N PRO A 177 1.10 16.94 -24.03
CA PRO A 177 1.89 17.61 -25.06
C PRO A 177 3.07 16.79 -25.61
N TYR A 178 3.51 15.79 -24.85
CA TYR A 178 4.61 14.90 -25.22
C TYR A 178 4.14 13.61 -25.88
N ALA A 179 2.81 13.39 -25.97
CA ALA A 179 2.20 12.12 -26.38
C ALA A 179 2.76 10.90 -25.60
N ILE A 180 3.07 11.09 -24.32
CA ILE A 180 3.62 10.05 -23.42
C ILE A 180 2.47 9.38 -22.69
N PRO A 181 2.35 8.03 -22.73
CA PRO A 181 1.35 7.30 -21.98
C PRO A 181 1.49 7.49 -20.47
N LEU A 182 0.36 7.77 -19.80
CA LEU A 182 0.22 7.76 -18.35
C LEU A 182 -0.38 6.43 -17.91
N ILE A 183 0.40 5.62 -17.20
CA ILE A 183 0.02 4.33 -16.63
C ILE A 183 -0.22 4.53 -15.14
N VAL A 184 -1.40 4.16 -14.64
CA VAL A 184 -1.74 4.26 -13.23
C VAL A 184 -1.95 2.88 -12.63
N ASP A 185 -1.11 2.54 -11.66
CA ASP A 185 -1.35 1.42 -10.75
C ASP A 185 -2.41 1.85 -9.73
N GLU A 186 -3.66 1.58 -10.08
CA GLU A 186 -4.86 1.80 -9.27
C GLU A 186 -5.30 0.49 -8.58
N ALA A 187 -4.35 -0.36 -8.19
CA ALA A 187 -4.66 -1.65 -7.58
C ALA A 187 -5.55 -1.53 -6.32
N HIS A 188 -5.52 -0.40 -5.63
CA HIS A 188 -6.35 -0.12 -4.45
C HIS A 188 -7.62 0.68 -4.76
N GLY A 189 -7.97 0.93 -6.03
CA GLY A 189 -9.03 1.87 -6.41
C GLY A 189 -10.20 1.27 -7.19
N ALA A 190 -10.32 -0.06 -7.32
CA ALA A 190 -11.39 -0.67 -8.12
C ALA A 190 -12.82 -0.29 -7.67
N HIS A 191 -13.01 0.14 -6.43
CA HIS A 191 -14.31 0.55 -5.86
C HIS A 191 -14.65 2.02 -6.11
N LEU A 192 -13.70 2.86 -6.51
CA LEU A 192 -13.84 4.31 -6.53
C LEU A 192 -15.02 4.78 -7.39
N ILE A 193 -15.22 4.19 -8.56
CA ILE A 193 -16.28 4.60 -9.52
C ILE A 193 -17.71 4.35 -9.02
N PHE A 194 -17.89 3.49 -8.02
CA PHE A 194 -19.24 3.01 -7.65
C PHE A 194 -19.99 3.96 -6.72
N HIS A 195 -19.31 4.91 -6.06
CA HIS A 195 -19.99 5.85 -5.17
C HIS A 195 -19.22 7.17 -5.02
N LYS A 196 -19.92 8.30 -5.17
CA LYS A 196 -19.38 9.68 -5.10
C LYS A 196 -18.72 10.09 -3.76
N TYR A 197 -18.76 9.26 -2.76
CA TYR A 197 -18.05 9.47 -1.48
C TYR A 197 -16.56 9.19 -1.59
N PHE A 198 -16.18 8.41 -2.59
CA PHE A 198 -14.79 8.12 -2.92
C PHE A 198 -14.27 9.10 -3.97
N PRO A 199 -12.96 9.27 -4.09
CA PRO A 199 -12.34 10.03 -5.18
C PRO A 199 -12.70 9.46 -6.56
N ASP A 200 -12.52 10.28 -7.59
CA ASP A 200 -12.65 9.81 -8.97
C ASP A 200 -11.51 8.84 -9.32
N SER A 201 -11.82 7.82 -10.12
CA SER A 201 -10.87 6.82 -10.58
C SER A 201 -9.96 7.38 -11.67
N ALA A 202 -8.74 6.89 -11.77
CA ALA A 202 -7.80 7.22 -12.83
C ALA A 202 -8.37 6.94 -14.25
N VAL A 203 -9.31 6.00 -14.36
CA VAL A 203 -10.07 5.74 -15.61
C VAL A 203 -10.90 6.97 -15.98
N GLN A 204 -11.53 7.64 -15.03
CA GLN A 204 -12.36 8.84 -15.24
C GLN A 204 -11.50 10.09 -15.42
N GLU A 205 -10.33 10.13 -14.79
CA GLU A 205 -9.39 11.26 -14.81
C GLU A 205 -8.47 11.26 -16.05
N GLY A 206 -8.62 10.30 -16.96
CA GLY A 206 -7.99 10.31 -18.28
C GLY A 206 -6.58 9.72 -18.32
N ALA A 207 -6.19 8.87 -17.40
CA ALA A 207 -5.02 8.01 -17.56
C ALA A 207 -5.16 7.18 -18.85
N ASP A 208 -4.05 6.68 -19.41
CA ASP A 208 -4.09 5.90 -20.68
C ASP A 208 -4.26 4.40 -20.42
N LEU A 209 -3.56 3.88 -19.41
CA LEU A 209 -3.68 2.50 -18.94
C LEU A 209 -3.88 2.52 -17.42
N VAL A 210 -4.88 1.80 -16.95
CA VAL A 210 -5.21 1.71 -15.51
C VAL A 210 -5.32 0.26 -15.09
N ILE A 211 -4.61 -0.11 -14.03
CA ILE A 211 -4.58 -1.47 -13.49
C ILE A 211 -5.31 -1.48 -12.15
N GLN A 212 -6.33 -2.32 -12.01
CA GLN A 212 -7.11 -2.45 -10.78
C GLN A 212 -7.09 -3.88 -10.26
N SER A 213 -6.77 -4.08 -8.96
CA SER A 213 -7.01 -5.35 -8.27
C SER A 213 -8.44 -5.38 -7.77
N THR A 214 -9.27 -6.22 -8.35
CA THR A 214 -10.67 -6.35 -7.90
C THR A 214 -10.75 -6.96 -6.50
N HIS A 215 -9.87 -7.92 -6.18
CA HIS A 215 -9.86 -8.61 -4.89
C HIS A 215 -9.51 -7.73 -3.68
N LYS A 216 -8.89 -6.57 -3.88
CA LYS A 216 -8.48 -5.72 -2.76
C LYS A 216 -9.65 -4.95 -2.16
N THR A 217 -10.58 -4.51 -2.98
CA THR A 217 -11.67 -3.61 -2.55
C THR A 217 -13.06 -4.03 -3.00
N LEU A 218 -13.17 -5.01 -3.91
CA LEU A 218 -14.43 -5.62 -4.33
C LEU A 218 -14.54 -7.05 -3.79
N PRO A 219 -15.75 -7.63 -3.69
CA PRO A 219 -15.97 -9.00 -3.24
C PRO A 219 -15.57 -10.00 -4.32
N SER A 220 -14.27 -10.17 -4.55
CA SER A 220 -13.73 -11.13 -5.50
C SER A 220 -12.53 -11.88 -4.92
N PHE A 221 -12.19 -13.03 -5.53
CA PHE A 221 -11.12 -13.90 -5.08
C PHE A 221 -9.76 -13.23 -5.23
N THR A 222 -8.84 -13.56 -4.35
CA THR A 222 -7.45 -13.15 -4.42
C THR A 222 -6.86 -13.43 -5.81
N GLN A 223 -5.97 -12.55 -6.29
CA GLN A 223 -5.29 -12.63 -7.58
C GLN A 223 -6.10 -12.06 -8.76
N THR A 224 -7.38 -11.72 -8.59
CA THR A 224 -8.19 -11.13 -9.66
C THR A 224 -7.83 -9.65 -9.89
N ALA A 225 -7.71 -9.27 -11.16
CA ALA A 225 -7.47 -7.90 -11.59
C ALA A 225 -8.10 -7.60 -12.95
N VAL A 226 -8.16 -6.31 -13.28
CA VAL A 226 -8.59 -5.81 -14.59
C VAL A 226 -7.60 -4.76 -15.06
N LEU A 227 -7.29 -4.80 -16.36
CA LEU A 227 -6.57 -3.75 -17.08
C LEU A 227 -7.55 -2.98 -17.95
N HIS A 228 -7.51 -1.64 -17.88
CA HIS A 228 -8.30 -0.74 -18.68
C HIS A 228 -7.42 0.05 -19.65
N LEU A 229 -7.79 0.08 -20.92
CA LEU A 229 -7.29 1.01 -21.92
C LEU A 229 -8.29 2.18 -22.03
N CYS A 230 -7.83 3.42 -21.84
CA CYS A 230 -8.71 4.57 -21.73
C CYS A 230 -8.48 5.64 -22.82
N SER A 231 -7.40 5.55 -23.63
CA SER A 231 -7.05 6.53 -24.66
C SER A 231 -6.64 5.86 -25.98
N ASP A 232 -6.30 6.69 -27.00
CA ASP A 232 -5.79 6.22 -28.30
C ASP A 232 -4.27 6.33 -28.43
N ILE A 233 -3.56 6.72 -27.34
CA ILE A 233 -2.09 6.80 -27.35
C ILE A 233 -1.47 5.41 -27.42
N VAL A 234 -2.13 4.45 -26.76
CA VAL A 234 -1.78 3.01 -26.80
C VAL A 234 -2.86 2.29 -27.57
N THR A 235 -2.49 1.39 -28.49
CA THR A 235 -3.48 0.64 -29.25
C THR A 235 -3.87 -0.65 -28.54
N LYS A 236 -5.06 -1.16 -28.85
CA LYS A 236 -5.56 -2.43 -28.35
C LYS A 236 -4.59 -3.57 -28.68
N GLU A 237 -4.13 -3.60 -29.94
CA GLU A 237 -3.23 -4.65 -30.45
C GLU A 237 -1.90 -4.68 -29.67
N GLN A 238 -1.35 -3.51 -29.32
CA GLN A 238 -0.13 -3.44 -28.50
C GLN A 238 -0.33 -4.08 -27.12
N VAL A 239 -1.49 -3.90 -26.51
CA VAL A 239 -1.82 -4.45 -25.20
C VAL A 239 -2.06 -5.96 -25.31
N GLU A 240 -2.86 -6.40 -26.30
CA GLU A 240 -3.22 -7.82 -26.51
C GLU A 240 -1.99 -8.66 -26.86
N GLU A 241 -1.05 -8.16 -27.69
CA GLU A 241 0.23 -8.81 -27.96
C GLU A 241 1.01 -9.14 -26.70
N ILE A 242 1.02 -8.22 -25.74
CA ILE A 242 1.77 -8.40 -24.48
C ILE A 242 0.99 -9.24 -23.46
N ILE A 243 -0.34 -9.16 -23.44
CA ILE A 243 -1.17 -10.07 -22.65
C ILE A 243 -0.88 -11.52 -23.09
N ASP A 244 -0.83 -11.79 -24.38
CA ASP A 244 -0.56 -13.13 -24.93
C ASP A 244 0.79 -13.69 -24.51
N ILE A 245 1.78 -12.81 -24.27
CA ILE A 245 3.12 -13.22 -23.79
C ILE A 245 3.13 -13.53 -22.30
N TYR A 246 2.43 -12.74 -21.47
CA TYR A 246 2.59 -12.80 -20.02
C TYR A 246 1.46 -13.52 -19.31
N GLU A 247 0.24 -13.58 -19.87
CA GLU A 247 -0.86 -14.33 -19.26
C GLU A 247 -0.66 -15.83 -19.43
N THR A 248 -1.19 -16.60 -18.50
CA THR A 248 -1.12 -18.05 -18.56
C THR A 248 -1.95 -18.60 -19.71
N SER A 249 -1.45 -19.65 -20.39
CA SER A 249 -2.19 -20.35 -21.45
C SER A 249 -3.42 -21.11 -20.95
N SER A 250 -3.58 -21.29 -19.63
CA SER A 250 -4.73 -21.95 -18.98
C SER A 250 -5.31 -21.01 -17.90
N PRO A 251 -5.97 -19.91 -18.29
CA PRO A 251 -6.49 -18.94 -17.35
C PRO A 251 -7.64 -19.51 -16.53
N SER A 252 -7.65 -19.22 -15.23
CA SER A 252 -8.68 -19.71 -14.32
C SER A 252 -10.04 -19.05 -14.58
N TYR A 253 -11.04 -19.83 -14.99
CA TYR A 253 -12.41 -19.38 -15.15
C TYR A 253 -13.04 -18.94 -13.84
N LEU A 254 -12.66 -19.57 -12.72
CA LEU A 254 -13.12 -19.17 -11.39
C LEU A 254 -12.65 -17.76 -11.04
N LEU A 255 -11.41 -17.41 -11.38
CA LEU A 255 -10.89 -16.06 -11.12
C LEU A 255 -11.59 -15.03 -12.01
N MET A 256 -11.79 -15.33 -13.32
CA MET A 256 -12.52 -14.42 -14.21
C MET A 256 -13.97 -14.23 -13.74
N ALA A 257 -14.69 -15.32 -13.45
CA ALA A 257 -16.06 -15.26 -12.94
C ALA A 257 -16.14 -14.51 -11.61
N SER A 258 -15.15 -14.67 -10.73
CA SER A 258 -15.10 -13.96 -9.46
C SER A 258 -14.87 -12.45 -9.64
N ALA A 259 -14.01 -12.05 -10.57
CA ALA A 259 -13.78 -10.64 -10.91
C ALA A 259 -15.05 -10.01 -11.50
N GLU A 260 -15.66 -10.68 -12.47
CA GLU A 260 -16.94 -10.29 -13.05
C GLU A 260 -18.01 -10.10 -11.98
N TYR A 261 -18.23 -11.14 -11.16
CA TYR A 261 -19.23 -11.10 -10.11
C TYR A 261 -19.00 -9.96 -9.12
N GLY A 262 -17.77 -9.76 -8.68
CA GLY A 262 -17.43 -8.66 -7.75
C GLY A 262 -17.77 -7.28 -8.32
N ILE A 263 -17.47 -7.04 -9.60
CA ILE A 263 -17.80 -5.78 -10.30
C ILE A 263 -19.32 -5.61 -10.43
N MET A 264 -20.02 -6.66 -10.88
CA MET A 264 -21.47 -6.62 -11.03
C MET A 264 -22.18 -6.47 -9.69
N TYR A 265 -21.65 -7.12 -8.63
CA TYR A 265 -22.17 -6.98 -7.28
C TYR A 265 -22.16 -5.52 -6.82
N MET A 266 -21.05 -4.80 -7.01
CA MET A 266 -20.97 -3.38 -6.69
C MET A 266 -21.99 -2.54 -7.46
N LYS A 267 -22.15 -2.82 -8.75
CA LYS A 267 -23.10 -2.10 -9.62
C LYS A 267 -24.56 -2.32 -9.21
N GLU A 268 -24.92 -3.53 -8.83
CA GLU A 268 -26.31 -3.91 -8.61
C GLU A 268 -26.78 -3.71 -7.15
N ASN A 269 -25.87 -3.77 -6.18
CA ASN A 269 -26.21 -3.67 -4.76
C ASN A 269 -26.03 -2.25 -4.22
N GLN A 270 -26.56 -1.24 -4.90
CA GLN A 270 -26.42 0.18 -4.53
C GLN A 270 -26.99 0.51 -3.14
N GLY A 271 -28.01 -0.23 -2.66
CA GLY A 271 -28.54 -0.09 -1.30
C GLY A 271 -27.55 -0.49 -0.24
N GLN A 272 -26.88 -1.65 -0.40
CA GLN A 272 -25.82 -2.10 0.50
C GLN A 272 -24.59 -1.19 0.43
N LEU A 273 -24.23 -0.71 -0.77
CA LEU A 273 -23.15 0.23 -0.94
C LEU A 273 -23.42 1.54 -0.20
N ALA A 274 -24.64 2.07 -0.26
CA ALA A 274 -25.03 3.27 0.47
C ALA A 274 -24.99 3.04 2.00
N GLU A 275 -25.45 1.89 2.48
CA GLU A 275 -25.35 1.52 3.89
C GLU A 275 -23.90 1.41 4.35
N TYR A 276 -23.04 0.75 3.59
CA TYR A 276 -21.58 0.69 3.87
C TYR A 276 -20.99 2.10 3.97
N VAL A 277 -21.27 2.97 3.01
CA VAL A 277 -20.77 4.36 3.01
C VAL A 277 -21.27 5.13 4.24
N ASP A 278 -22.51 4.94 4.65
CA ASP A 278 -23.05 5.60 5.83
C ASP A 278 -22.45 5.07 7.14
N ASN A 279 -22.19 3.75 7.22
CA ASN A 279 -21.46 3.14 8.33
C ASN A 279 -20.03 3.69 8.41
N LEU A 280 -19.33 3.80 7.28
CA LEU A 280 -17.98 4.35 7.18
C LEU A 280 -17.93 5.83 7.62
N LYS A 281 -18.86 6.67 7.16
CA LYS A 281 -18.98 8.07 7.58
C LYS A 281 -19.24 8.19 9.10
N ASN A 282 -20.13 7.36 9.62
CA ASN A 282 -20.45 7.35 11.05
C ASN A 282 -19.24 6.93 11.89
N PHE A 283 -18.51 5.91 11.43
CA PHE A 283 -17.27 5.48 12.08
C PHE A 283 -16.22 6.61 12.10
N ARG A 284 -15.94 7.23 10.94
CA ARG A 284 -14.98 8.33 10.85
C ARG A 284 -15.35 9.49 11.76
N ARG A 285 -16.65 9.85 11.83
CA ARG A 285 -17.13 10.89 12.75
C ARG A 285 -16.93 10.52 14.24
N LYS A 286 -17.14 9.24 14.61
CA LYS A 286 -16.82 8.77 15.98
C LYS A 286 -15.33 8.93 16.27
N CYS A 287 -14.45 8.62 15.31
CA CYS A 287 -13.00 8.74 15.48
C CYS A 287 -12.49 10.19 15.68
N GLU A 288 -13.29 11.21 15.35
CA GLU A 288 -12.96 12.61 15.68
C GLU A 288 -12.90 12.88 17.20
N GLN A 289 -13.44 11.97 18.02
CA GLN A 289 -13.43 12.05 19.49
C GLN A 289 -12.16 11.49 20.12
N LEU A 290 -11.34 10.76 19.36
CA LEU A 290 -10.08 10.18 19.83
C LEU A 290 -9.10 11.28 20.25
N GLN A 291 -8.37 11.07 21.34
CA GLN A 291 -7.48 12.06 21.96
C GLN A 291 -6.00 11.81 21.63
N LYS A 292 -5.64 10.57 21.37
CA LYS A 292 -4.27 10.12 21.13
C LYS A 292 -4.09 9.51 19.75
N ILE A 293 -4.92 8.54 19.41
CA ILE A 293 -4.90 7.90 18.09
C ILE A 293 -5.53 8.84 17.06
N SER A 294 -4.87 8.99 15.92
CA SER A 294 -5.35 9.85 14.85
C SER A 294 -5.81 9.03 13.65
N LEU A 295 -7.11 9.04 13.35
CA LEU A 295 -7.58 8.50 12.06
C LEU A 295 -7.28 9.53 10.97
N LEU A 296 -6.53 9.11 9.94
CA LEU A 296 -6.08 9.99 8.86
C LEU A 296 -7.19 10.27 7.84
N ASN A 297 -7.08 11.40 7.18
CA ASN A 297 -7.99 11.87 6.13
C ASN A 297 -7.27 12.89 5.23
N GLN A 298 -7.93 13.32 4.15
CA GLN A 298 -7.40 14.29 3.20
C GLN A 298 -6.85 15.57 3.85
N LYS A 299 -7.58 16.13 4.83
CA LYS A 299 -7.18 17.39 5.48
C LYS A 299 -5.91 17.25 6.31
N LYS A 300 -5.75 16.11 7.02
CA LYS A 300 -4.57 15.84 7.86
C LYS A 300 -3.32 15.59 7.01
N LEU A 301 -3.49 14.91 5.87
CA LEU A 301 -2.38 14.60 4.95
C LEU A 301 -2.11 15.71 3.94
N ASN A 302 -2.97 16.74 3.85
CA ASN A 302 -2.85 17.85 2.89
C ASN A 302 -2.65 17.35 1.44
N CYS A 303 -3.32 16.25 1.07
CA CYS A 303 -3.23 15.63 -0.25
C CYS A 303 -4.36 16.10 -1.17
N PHE A 304 -4.22 15.85 -2.49
CA PHE A 304 -5.22 16.19 -3.50
C PHE A 304 -6.57 15.53 -3.20
N ALA A 305 -6.59 14.22 -3.00
CA ALA A 305 -7.77 13.48 -2.57
C ALA A 305 -7.38 12.27 -1.69
N TYR A 306 -8.35 11.65 -1.03
CA TYR A 306 -8.12 10.56 -0.10
C TYR A 306 -9.22 9.51 -0.19
N ASP A 307 -8.85 8.24 -0.32
CA ASP A 307 -9.76 7.12 -0.23
C ASP A 307 -10.20 6.89 1.21
N ASN A 308 -11.42 7.33 1.52
CA ASN A 308 -12.00 7.19 2.86
C ASN A 308 -12.26 5.74 3.29
N GLY A 309 -12.22 4.76 2.38
CA GLY A 309 -12.26 3.33 2.66
C GLY A 309 -11.01 2.80 3.37
N LYS A 310 -9.91 3.56 3.35
CA LYS A 310 -8.69 3.28 4.08
C LYS A 310 -8.76 3.89 5.48
N LEU A 311 -8.74 3.06 6.50
CA LEU A 311 -8.72 3.49 7.89
C LEU A 311 -7.29 3.41 8.43
N VAL A 312 -6.53 4.49 8.28
CA VAL A 312 -5.15 4.59 8.74
C VAL A 312 -5.14 5.22 10.13
N PHE A 313 -4.80 4.42 11.14
CA PHE A 313 -4.72 4.82 12.54
C PHE A 313 -3.27 5.16 12.90
N SER A 314 -2.93 6.44 12.93
CA SER A 314 -1.64 6.89 13.43
C SER A 314 -1.59 6.80 14.95
N VAL A 315 -0.55 6.14 15.46
CA VAL A 315 -0.24 6.04 16.89
C VAL A 315 1.02 6.83 17.26
N LYS A 316 1.46 7.72 16.37
CA LYS A 316 2.64 8.57 16.60
C LYS A 316 2.39 9.45 17.84
N GLY A 317 3.26 9.34 18.83
CA GLY A 317 3.10 10.03 20.11
C GLY A 317 2.15 9.39 21.13
N CYS A 318 1.59 8.19 20.84
CA CYS A 318 0.66 7.50 21.74
C CYS A 318 1.36 6.63 22.81
N GLY A 319 2.70 6.51 22.78
CA GLY A 319 3.44 5.63 23.69
C GLY A 319 3.34 4.15 23.34
N ILE A 320 2.82 3.85 22.15
CA ILE A 320 2.83 2.54 21.49
C ILE A 320 3.25 2.73 20.03
N ASN A 321 3.72 1.67 19.38
CA ASN A 321 3.99 1.65 17.94
C ASN A 321 2.87 0.93 17.18
N GLY A 322 2.94 0.95 15.82
CA GLY A 322 1.90 0.31 15.01
C GLY A 322 1.83 -1.19 15.17
N LYS A 323 2.96 -1.87 15.45
CA LYS A 323 2.98 -3.30 15.75
C LYS A 323 2.27 -3.63 17.05
N GLU A 324 2.46 -2.81 18.09
CA GLU A 324 1.73 -2.97 19.36
C GLU A 324 0.22 -2.71 19.18
N LEU A 325 -0.16 -1.71 18.36
CA LEU A 325 -1.56 -1.51 17.98
C LEU A 325 -2.13 -2.75 17.29
N PHE A 326 -1.41 -3.31 16.31
CA PHE A 326 -1.81 -4.50 15.58
C PHE A 326 -1.99 -5.70 16.55
N GLN A 327 -1.01 -5.94 17.42
CA GLN A 327 -1.08 -7.03 18.40
C GLN A 327 -2.25 -6.88 19.38
N LEU A 328 -2.48 -5.67 19.89
CA LEU A 328 -3.63 -5.40 20.77
C LEU A 328 -4.95 -5.71 20.09
N LEU A 329 -5.13 -5.25 18.84
CA LEU A 329 -6.34 -5.52 18.07
C LEU A 329 -6.50 -7.01 17.79
N TYR A 330 -5.42 -7.68 17.41
CA TYR A 330 -5.43 -9.10 17.08
C TYR A 330 -5.70 -9.99 18.28
N GLU A 331 -4.94 -9.82 19.38
CA GLU A 331 -4.98 -10.71 20.53
C GLU A 331 -6.17 -10.45 21.47
N LYS A 332 -6.46 -9.18 21.75
CA LYS A 332 -7.50 -8.80 22.72
C LYS A 332 -8.88 -8.64 22.10
N TYR A 333 -8.95 -8.08 20.87
CA TYR A 333 -10.22 -7.74 20.25
C TYR A 333 -10.57 -8.66 19.07
N HIS A 334 -9.68 -9.57 18.66
CA HIS A 334 -9.84 -10.47 17.52
C HIS A 334 -10.10 -9.75 16.20
N ILE A 335 -9.48 -8.57 16.01
CA ILE A 335 -9.55 -7.75 14.81
C ILE A 335 -8.22 -7.86 14.07
N GLU A 336 -8.28 -8.26 12.80
CA GLU A 336 -7.12 -8.37 11.92
C GLU A 336 -7.02 -7.13 11.04
N LEU A 337 -5.93 -6.37 11.17
CA LEU A 337 -5.62 -5.27 10.26
C LEU A 337 -5.00 -5.80 8.97
N GLU A 338 -4.96 -4.96 7.95
CA GLU A 338 -4.27 -5.23 6.69
C GLU A 338 -2.75 -5.20 6.87
N MET A 339 -2.25 -4.18 7.54
CA MET A 339 -0.83 -4.04 7.84
C MET A 339 -0.58 -3.08 9.00
N GLU A 340 0.64 -3.13 9.51
CA GLU A 340 1.20 -2.15 10.44
C GLU A 340 2.53 -1.58 9.94
N ASN A 341 2.82 -0.37 10.38
CA ASN A 341 4.11 0.29 10.23
C ASN A 341 4.58 0.77 11.61
N LEU A 342 5.76 1.39 11.70
CA LEU A 342 6.28 1.91 12.97
C LEU A 342 5.32 2.86 13.67
N THR A 343 4.60 3.68 12.91
CA THR A 343 3.79 4.80 13.43
C THR A 343 2.29 4.67 13.19
N TYR A 344 1.83 3.65 12.44
CA TYR A 344 0.41 3.47 12.13
C TYR A 344 0.03 2.02 11.86
N GLY A 345 -1.27 1.73 11.91
CA GLY A 345 -1.89 0.52 11.40
C GLY A 345 -2.98 0.85 10.37
N ILE A 346 -3.21 -0.04 9.40
CA ILE A 346 -4.21 0.13 8.33
C ILE A 346 -5.27 -0.95 8.43
N ALA A 347 -6.54 -0.53 8.54
CA ALA A 347 -7.69 -1.37 8.23
C ALA A 347 -8.23 -1.01 6.84
N MET A 348 -8.46 -2.02 6.01
CA MET A 348 -9.11 -1.87 4.71
C MET A 348 -10.59 -2.25 4.82
N THR A 349 -11.46 -1.40 4.30
CA THR A 349 -12.90 -1.64 4.32
C THR A 349 -13.47 -1.90 2.93
N SER A 350 -14.63 -2.55 2.87
CA SER A 350 -15.33 -2.87 1.63
C SER A 350 -16.86 -2.91 1.86
N ILE A 351 -17.63 -3.06 0.78
CA ILE A 351 -19.08 -3.27 0.84
C ILE A 351 -19.51 -4.47 1.69
N CYS A 352 -18.58 -5.40 1.97
CA CYS A 352 -18.87 -6.60 2.78
C CYS A 352 -18.80 -6.36 4.28
N ASP A 353 -18.27 -5.22 4.74
CA ASP A 353 -18.20 -4.90 6.15
C ASP A 353 -19.56 -4.41 6.68
N LYS A 354 -19.98 -4.97 7.79
CA LYS A 354 -21.27 -4.69 8.41
C LYS A 354 -21.14 -3.60 9.48
N LYS A 355 -22.27 -3.05 9.89
CA LYS A 355 -22.31 -2.05 10.96
C LYS A 355 -21.66 -2.57 12.26
N GLU A 356 -21.92 -3.84 12.59
CA GLU A 356 -21.39 -4.51 13.78
C GLU A 356 -19.86 -4.54 13.78
N ASP A 357 -19.23 -4.76 12.61
CA ASP A 357 -17.76 -4.78 12.44
C ASP A 357 -17.17 -3.40 12.75
N PHE A 358 -17.80 -2.33 12.25
CA PHE A 358 -17.41 -0.96 12.57
C PHE A 358 -17.63 -0.61 14.05
N ASP A 359 -18.69 -1.12 14.67
CA ASP A 359 -18.97 -0.87 16.09
C ASP A 359 -17.94 -1.59 16.99
N GLU A 360 -17.54 -2.81 16.67
CA GLU A 360 -16.47 -3.53 17.39
C GLU A 360 -15.09 -2.87 17.18
N LEU A 361 -14.77 -2.46 15.95
CA LEU A 361 -13.53 -1.71 15.68
C LEU A 361 -13.50 -0.38 16.47
N TRP A 362 -14.61 0.36 16.49
CA TRP A 362 -14.72 1.59 17.28
C TRP A 362 -14.49 1.36 18.78
N LYS A 363 -15.13 0.33 19.34
CA LYS A 363 -14.94 -0.06 20.73
C LYS A 363 -13.46 -0.33 21.03
N ALA A 364 -12.80 -1.16 20.22
CA ALA A 364 -11.41 -1.51 20.38
C ALA A 364 -10.49 -0.28 20.31
N ILE A 365 -10.62 0.53 19.26
CA ILE A 365 -9.78 1.73 19.07
C ILE A 365 -10.02 2.75 20.19
N SER A 366 -11.27 2.97 20.64
CA SER A 366 -11.55 3.91 21.72
C SER A 366 -11.02 3.45 23.08
N GLU A 367 -11.00 2.15 23.36
CA GLU A 367 -10.38 1.60 24.57
C GLU A 367 -8.84 1.72 24.54
N ILE A 368 -8.21 1.46 23.37
CA ILE A 368 -6.77 1.64 23.20
C ILE A 368 -6.37 3.10 23.31
N ASP A 369 -7.15 4.02 22.74
CA ASP A 369 -6.94 5.47 22.86
C ASP A 369 -6.92 5.93 24.32
N LYS A 370 -7.88 5.49 25.14
CA LYS A 370 -7.92 5.76 26.59
C LYS A 370 -6.71 5.17 27.31
N MET A 371 -6.32 3.95 26.98
CA MET A 371 -5.12 3.31 27.55
C MET A 371 -3.86 4.15 27.25
N CYS A 372 -3.74 4.69 26.03
CA CYS A 372 -2.63 5.58 25.66
C CYS A 372 -2.66 6.90 26.46
N GLU A 373 -3.84 7.46 26.68
CA GLU A 373 -4.04 8.68 27.49
C GLU A 373 -3.65 8.46 28.95
N GLU A 374 -4.04 7.32 29.53
CA GLU A 374 -3.68 6.93 30.90
C GLU A 374 -2.17 6.76 31.08
N LYS A 375 -1.51 6.01 30.18
CA LYS A 375 -0.06 5.86 30.17
C LYS A 375 0.67 7.20 30.10
N GLU A 376 0.21 8.14 29.30
CA GLU A 376 0.83 9.45 29.21
C GLU A 376 0.68 10.24 30.52
N LYS A 377 -0.50 10.19 31.17
CA LYS A 377 -0.73 10.83 32.48
C LYS A 377 0.19 10.26 33.55
N GLU A 378 0.35 8.93 33.59
CA GLU A 378 1.29 8.25 34.48
C GLU A 378 2.73 8.69 34.25
N ASN A 379 3.19 8.72 32.99
CA ASN A 379 4.53 9.14 32.62
C ASN A 379 4.79 10.62 32.98
N ARG A 380 3.82 11.50 32.75
CA ARG A 380 3.90 12.93 33.15
C ARG A 380 4.00 13.07 34.65
N SER A 381 3.23 12.30 35.41
CA SER A 381 3.24 12.30 36.88
C SER A 381 4.58 11.80 37.43
N LEU A 382 5.13 10.72 36.84
CA LEU A 382 6.46 10.20 37.18
C LEU A 382 7.55 11.22 36.89
N ASN A 383 7.55 11.83 35.71
CA ASN A 383 8.53 12.84 35.33
C ASN A 383 8.43 14.10 36.22
N LYS A 384 7.22 14.49 36.64
CA LYS A 384 7.03 15.57 37.59
C LYS A 384 7.60 15.21 38.96
N ALA A 385 7.32 14.02 39.47
CA ALA A 385 7.86 13.54 40.74
C ALA A 385 9.41 13.42 40.71
N VAL A 386 9.98 12.92 39.59
CA VAL A 386 11.44 12.87 39.40
C VAL A 386 12.06 14.26 39.35
N ASN A 387 11.42 15.24 38.68
CA ASN A 387 11.92 16.61 38.63
C ASN A 387 11.77 17.32 40.00
N GLU A 388 10.68 17.12 40.71
CA GLU A 388 10.49 17.61 42.08
C GLU A 388 11.52 17.01 43.04
N THR A 389 11.82 15.72 42.90
CA THR A 389 12.87 15.04 43.68
C THR A 389 14.28 15.59 43.30
N LYS A 390 14.56 15.86 42.04
CA LYS A 390 15.83 16.47 41.61
C LYS A 390 15.96 17.89 42.15
N ILE A 391 14.90 18.69 42.15
CA ILE A 391 14.88 20.04 42.71
C ILE A 391 15.05 19.98 44.22
N ALA A 392 14.43 19.01 44.92
CA ALA A 392 14.58 18.79 46.34
C ALA A 392 16.02 18.36 46.71
N ILE A 393 16.66 17.54 45.88
CA ILE A 393 18.07 17.10 46.08
C ILE A 393 19.05 18.26 45.79
N GLN A 394 18.74 19.17 44.84
CA GLN A 394 19.56 20.35 44.56
C GLN A 394 19.47 21.40 45.69
N ASN A 395 18.41 21.41 46.48
CA ASN A 395 18.20 22.34 47.57
C ASN A 395 18.67 21.80 48.95
N GLN A 396 19.17 20.58 49.05
CA GLN A 396 19.81 20.03 50.22
C GLN A 396 21.31 19.95 50.00
N ASP A 397 22.04 20.79 50.73
CA ASP A 397 23.50 20.79 50.76
C ASP A 397 24.09 19.41 51.08
N LYS A 398 25.08 19.03 50.23
CA LYS A 398 26.17 18.09 50.48
C LYS A 398 25.86 16.83 51.30
N VAL A 399 25.61 15.74 50.62
CA VAL A 399 25.96 14.42 51.09
C VAL A 399 26.80 13.74 50.03
N GLU A 400 28.10 13.56 50.30
CA GLU A 400 29.00 12.71 49.55
C GLU A 400 28.58 11.26 49.76
N ILE A 401 28.12 10.57 48.73
CA ILE A 401 27.95 9.12 48.75
C ILE A 401 28.94 8.56 47.72
N GLU A 402 30.03 7.99 48.20
CA GLU A 402 30.86 7.08 47.45
C GLU A 402 30.06 5.81 47.14
N ILE A 403 29.66 5.60 45.90
CA ILE A 403 29.15 4.31 45.43
C ILE A 403 30.20 3.73 44.48
N CYS A 404 30.98 2.83 45.02
CA CYS A 404 31.84 1.93 44.27
C CYS A 404 31.02 0.69 43.90
N ASP A 405 30.45 0.61 42.70
CA ASP A 405 29.98 -0.67 42.18
C ASP A 405 30.38 -0.81 40.69
N LYS A 406 31.37 -1.67 40.46
CA LYS A 406 32.05 -1.89 39.19
C LYS A 406 31.34 -2.93 38.29
N ASN A 407 30.07 -3.26 38.49
CA ASN A 407 29.43 -4.31 37.72
C ASN A 407 27.93 -4.01 37.42
N LYS A 408 27.66 -3.05 36.54
CA LYS A 408 26.41 -3.04 35.78
C LYS A 408 26.65 -2.51 34.37
N PRO A 409 26.03 -3.10 33.32
CA PRO A 409 26.31 -2.74 31.95
C PRO A 409 25.71 -1.38 31.58
N LYS A 410 26.44 -0.62 30.76
CA LYS A 410 26.14 0.72 30.25
C LYS A 410 24.97 0.73 29.24
N ILE A 411 23.82 0.21 29.56
CA ILE A 411 22.69 0.13 28.63
C ILE A 411 21.67 1.27 28.86
N GLU A 412 21.51 1.78 30.07
CA GLU A 412 20.46 2.76 30.38
C GLU A 412 20.73 4.20 29.93
N THR A 413 21.98 4.57 29.70
CA THR A 413 22.31 5.98 29.31
C THR A 413 22.17 6.26 27.81
N LYS A 414 22.04 5.23 26.95
CA LYS A 414 21.86 5.41 25.50
C LYS A 414 20.39 5.63 25.09
N ILE A 415 19.45 5.12 25.87
CA ILE A 415 18.02 5.23 25.54
C ILE A 415 17.51 6.67 25.72
N HIS A 416 18.01 7.41 26.72
CA HIS A 416 17.56 8.79 26.97
C HIS A 416 18.08 9.81 25.95
N ASN A 417 19.24 9.57 25.36
CA ASN A 417 19.81 10.44 24.32
C ASN A 417 19.22 10.16 22.92
N HIS A 418 18.67 8.96 22.67
CA HIS A 418 18.06 8.63 21.38
C HIS A 418 16.70 9.35 21.18
N TYR A 419 15.90 9.47 22.24
CA TYR A 419 14.64 10.22 22.18
C TYR A 419 14.84 11.73 21.99
N LYS A 420 15.96 12.31 22.47
CA LYS A 420 16.29 13.72 22.27
C LYS A 420 16.72 14.03 20.83
N VAL A 421 17.38 13.09 20.16
CA VAL A 421 17.83 13.24 18.75
C VAL A 421 16.64 13.18 17.79
N ILE A 422 15.55 12.47 18.16
CA ILE A 422 14.34 12.39 17.32
C ILE A 422 13.52 13.70 17.40
N GLN A 423 13.58 14.44 18.50
CA GLN A 423 12.85 15.72 18.64
C GLN A 423 13.57 16.94 17.99
N GLU A 424 14.87 16.83 17.66
CA GLU A 424 15.61 17.93 17.03
C GLU A 424 15.66 17.86 15.48
N LYS A 425 15.03 16.83 14.84
CA LYS A 425 14.99 16.68 13.37
C LYS A 425 13.69 17.21 12.73
N GLU A 426 13.15 18.33 13.20
CA GLU A 426 11.90 18.92 12.64
C GLU A 426 12.05 19.54 11.24
N ASN A 427 13.20 19.43 10.54
CA ASN A 427 13.41 20.09 9.23
C ASN A 427 14.28 19.28 8.25
N GLU A 428 14.38 17.95 8.32
CA GLU A 428 15.11 17.19 7.31
C GLU A 428 14.13 16.60 6.28
N GLN A 429 14.22 17.07 5.03
CA GLN A 429 13.61 16.44 3.86
C GLN A 429 14.02 14.96 3.84
N THR A 430 13.07 14.07 3.54
CA THR A 430 13.35 12.64 3.33
C THR A 430 14.42 12.49 2.26
N ILE A 431 15.61 12.01 2.63
CA ILE A 431 16.72 11.82 1.71
C ILE A 431 16.57 10.44 1.10
N TYR A 432 16.22 10.41 -0.18
CA TYR A 432 16.15 9.14 -0.92
C TYR A 432 17.55 8.69 -1.35
N PRO A 433 17.84 7.37 -1.34
CA PRO A 433 19.10 6.84 -1.83
C PRO A 433 19.34 7.21 -3.31
N PRO A 434 20.50 7.80 -3.68
CA PRO A 434 20.77 8.15 -5.07
C PRO A 434 21.05 6.88 -5.90
N LYS A 435 20.47 6.81 -7.09
CA LYS A 435 20.75 5.78 -8.06
C LYS A 435 22.16 5.97 -8.65
N ILE A 436 23.02 4.97 -8.56
CA ILE A 436 24.39 4.97 -9.08
C ILE A 436 24.46 4.21 -10.41
N ILE A 437 23.75 3.08 -10.51
CA ILE A 437 23.61 2.28 -11.72
C ILE A 437 22.16 1.79 -11.83
N GLU A 438 21.76 1.38 -13.02
CA GLU A 438 20.43 0.79 -13.21
C GLU A 438 20.33 -0.57 -12.50
N SER A 439 19.14 -0.88 -11.98
CA SER A 439 18.91 -2.07 -11.16
C SER A 439 19.22 -3.38 -11.92
N TRP A 440 19.01 -3.42 -13.22
CA TRP A 440 19.31 -4.57 -14.06
C TRP A 440 20.83 -4.76 -14.25
N GLN A 441 21.64 -3.70 -14.20
CA GLN A 441 23.10 -3.79 -14.30
C GLN A 441 23.75 -4.48 -13.09
N CYS A 442 23.04 -4.61 -11.98
CA CYS A 442 23.49 -5.40 -10.83
C CYS A 442 23.46 -6.90 -11.10
N ARG A 443 22.68 -7.36 -12.10
CA ARG A 443 22.54 -8.79 -12.41
C ARG A 443 23.87 -9.36 -12.91
N GLY A 444 24.31 -10.46 -12.30
CA GLY A 444 25.54 -11.16 -12.69
C GLY A 444 26.84 -10.51 -12.20
N LYS A 445 26.78 -9.37 -11.52
CA LYS A 445 27.96 -8.82 -10.82
C LYS A 445 28.28 -9.63 -9.57
N ALA A 446 29.56 -9.66 -9.20
CA ALA A 446 29.98 -10.22 -7.92
C ALA A 446 29.33 -9.45 -6.76
N MET A 447 28.74 -10.16 -5.83
CA MET A 447 28.08 -9.61 -4.65
C MET A 447 28.86 -9.99 -3.39
N GLU A 448 28.96 -9.08 -2.46
CA GLU A 448 29.49 -9.30 -1.12
C GLU A 448 28.36 -9.15 -0.12
N THR A 449 28.26 -10.04 0.84
CA THR A 449 27.33 -9.90 1.99
C THR A 449 28.09 -9.22 3.12
N VAL A 450 27.55 -8.12 3.62
CA VAL A 450 28.15 -7.35 4.72
C VAL A 450 27.11 -7.13 5.81
N GLU A 451 27.58 -6.86 7.02
CA GLU A 451 26.71 -6.41 8.10
C GLU A 451 26.08 -5.06 7.76
N LEU A 452 24.85 -4.85 8.21
CA LEU A 452 24.08 -3.64 7.90
C LEU A 452 24.86 -2.36 8.31
N ALA A 453 25.53 -2.38 9.46
CA ALA A 453 26.32 -1.25 9.96
C ALA A 453 27.49 -0.88 9.02
N ASP A 454 28.04 -1.86 8.28
CA ASP A 454 29.19 -1.68 7.37
C ASP A 454 28.76 -1.41 5.92
N SER A 455 27.45 -1.30 5.67
CA SER A 455 26.89 -1.14 4.32
C SER A 455 26.87 0.30 3.82
N THR A 456 26.99 1.29 4.70
CA THR A 456 26.94 2.72 4.36
C THR A 456 27.96 3.09 3.28
N GLY A 457 27.51 3.83 2.26
CA GLY A 457 28.34 4.29 1.14
C GLY A 457 28.51 3.27 0.00
N ARG A 458 28.12 2.01 0.22
CA ARG A 458 28.13 0.94 -0.79
C ARG A 458 26.92 1.06 -1.72
N VAL A 459 26.90 0.30 -2.79
CA VAL A 459 25.77 0.20 -3.73
C VAL A 459 24.99 -1.07 -3.42
N SER A 460 23.67 -0.96 -3.25
CA SER A 460 22.81 -2.12 -2.96
C SER A 460 22.80 -3.09 -4.15
N GLY A 461 22.96 -4.39 -3.88
CA GLY A 461 22.83 -5.47 -4.87
C GLY A 461 21.44 -6.11 -4.86
N LYS A 462 20.63 -5.85 -3.84
CA LYS A 462 19.29 -6.44 -3.65
C LYS A 462 18.27 -5.38 -3.29
N TYR A 463 16.99 -5.74 -3.45
CA TYR A 463 15.91 -4.97 -2.84
C TYR A 463 15.94 -5.13 -1.33
N VAL A 464 15.70 -4.04 -0.63
CA VAL A 464 15.34 -4.04 0.80
C VAL A 464 13.96 -3.44 0.90
N MET A 465 13.01 -4.17 1.48
CA MET A 465 11.62 -3.72 1.58
C MET A 465 10.94 -4.36 2.78
N ILE A 466 9.90 -3.69 3.27
CA ILE A 466 8.93 -4.27 4.19
C ILE A 466 7.74 -4.74 3.37
N TYR A 467 7.19 -5.88 3.72
CA TYR A 467 6.02 -6.40 3.04
C TYR A 467 4.93 -6.77 4.06
N PRO A 468 3.68 -6.29 3.89
CA PRO A 468 3.21 -5.26 2.96
C PRO A 468 3.86 -3.89 3.22
N PRO A 469 3.80 -2.90 2.29
CA PRO A 469 3.11 -2.85 0.99
C PRO A 469 3.96 -3.31 -0.20
N GLY A 470 5.24 -3.72 -0.02
CA GLY A 470 6.12 -4.10 -1.11
C GLY A 470 6.68 -2.93 -1.92
N VAL A 471 6.77 -1.75 -1.28
CA VAL A 471 7.50 -0.58 -1.78
C VAL A 471 8.95 -0.69 -1.31
N PRO A 472 9.96 -0.62 -2.22
CA PRO A 472 11.35 -0.78 -1.81
C PRO A 472 11.88 0.41 -1.01
N ILE A 473 12.50 0.13 0.15
CA ILE A 473 13.35 1.10 0.88
C ILE A 473 14.65 1.33 0.08
N LEU A 474 15.25 0.24 -0.42
CA LEU A 474 16.40 0.25 -1.32
C LEU A 474 16.11 -0.55 -2.58
N VAL A 475 16.52 0.01 -3.71
CA VAL A 475 16.50 -0.66 -5.02
C VAL A 475 17.94 -1.07 -5.38
N PRO A 476 18.17 -2.23 -6.03
CA PRO A 476 19.49 -2.57 -6.54
C PRO A 476 20.05 -1.44 -7.41
N GLY A 477 21.29 -1.06 -7.19
CA GLY A 477 21.94 0.06 -7.88
C GLY A 477 21.88 1.39 -7.15
N GLU A 478 21.14 1.52 -6.08
CA GLU A 478 21.12 2.70 -5.22
C GLU A 478 22.27 2.66 -4.20
N LYS A 479 22.81 3.85 -3.88
CA LYS A 479 23.83 4.02 -2.84
C LYS A 479 23.17 3.97 -1.46
N ILE A 480 23.69 3.13 -0.58
CA ILE A 480 23.19 2.99 0.79
C ILE A 480 23.65 4.20 1.60
N LEU A 481 22.72 5.01 2.07
CA LEU A 481 22.96 6.17 2.91
C LEU A 481 22.96 5.77 4.39
N LYS A 482 23.54 6.61 5.24
CA LYS A 482 23.52 6.41 6.69
C LYS A 482 22.08 6.41 7.23
N GLU A 483 21.27 7.34 6.76
CA GLU A 483 19.86 7.48 7.11
C GLU A 483 19.06 6.23 6.69
N THR A 484 19.40 5.62 5.57
CA THR A 484 18.81 4.35 5.12
C THR A 484 19.14 3.22 6.09
N VAL A 485 20.41 3.12 6.55
CA VAL A 485 20.83 2.13 7.55
C VAL A 485 20.10 2.34 8.89
N GLU A 486 19.99 3.60 9.32
CA GLU A 486 19.27 3.95 10.55
C GLU A 486 17.78 3.56 10.46
N ASN A 487 17.12 3.84 9.33
CA ASN A 487 15.74 3.47 9.09
C ASN A 487 15.54 1.94 9.11
N ILE A 488 16.35 1.19 8.36
CA ILE A 488 16.30 -0.28 8.35
C ILE A 488 16.54 -0.84 9.76
N SER A 489 17.53 -0.28 10.49
CA SER A 489 17.84 -0.69 11.87
C SER A 489 16.67 -0.47 12.82
N GLN A 490 15.92 0.62 12.64
CA GLN A 490 14.73 0.92 13.44
C GLN A 490 13.62 -0.12 13.19
N TYR A 491 13.40 -0.54 11.95
CA TYR A 491 12.45 -1.60 11.64
C TYR A 491 12.86 -2.94 12.27
N LEU A 492 14.13 -3.33 12.10
CA LEU A 492 14.67 -4.58 12.69
C LEU A 492 14.57 -4.57 14.22
N TYR A 493 14.91 -3.44 14.87
CA TYR A 493 14.80 -3.28 16.33
C TYR A 493 13.37 -3.47 16.83
N ASN A 494 12.37 -3.02 16.06
CA ASN A 494 10.95 -3.22 16.38
C ASN A 494 10.42 -4.57 15.90
N GLY A 495 11.28 -5.47 15.43
CA GLY A 495 10.93 -6.85 15.07
C GLY A 495 10.20 -7.00 13.75
N TYR A 496 10.39 -6.06 12.82
CA TYR A 496 9.94 -6.22 11.43
C TYR A 496 10.93 -7.07 10.63
N ASN A 497 10.41 -7.83 9.68
CA ASN A 497 11.21 -8.52 8.68
C ASN A 497 11.49 -7.55 7.52
N VAL A 498 12.76 -7.31 7.24
CA VAL A 498 13.20 -6.35 6.22
C VAL A 498 14.00 -7.07 5.12
#